data_c69e32bc8358ded5f9cda5b252bc021d
#
_entry.id   c69e32bc8358ded5f9cda5b252bc021d
#
_cell.length_a   1.000
_cell.length_b   1.000
_cell.length_c   1.000
_cell.angle_alpha   90.00
_cell.angle_beta   90.00
_cell.angle_gamma   90.00
#
_symmetry.space_group_name_H-M   'P 1'
#
loop_
_entity.id
_entity.type
_entity.pdbx_description
1 polymer ?
#
loop_
_entity_poly.entity_id
_entity_poly.type
_entity_poly.pdbx_seq_one_letter_code
_entity_poly.pdbx_strand_id
1 'polypeptide(L)'
;MKGLAIVAVLIIAANGLSEQEKWQQFKIQHGRTYRTLLEEKRRFEIFKFNLRTIEEHNERYHNGEETFEMRINQFGDMTQEEFKRMLALQKPQIPLPSGDEVSFDNVKDIPKTVDWREKGAVTEVKKQGNCASCWAFSAVGSIEGQVFLKNGSLESLSAQNLVDCAGIEYGNFGCEGGLMDYAFNYTHQHGILSDAEYPYWGFTRRCTKQGGVKITGYKHVSKGDEVVLAKAVGKYYKRGLPKTEMVWFLQSMILCTKDCLIYMVLIK
;
A
#
# COMPACT_ATOMS: atom_id res chain seq x y z
N MET A 1 -16.93 38.24 37.81
CA MET A 1 -16.34 38.17 36.46
C MET A 1 -15.50 36.93 36.18
N LYS A 2 -15.38 35.97 37.11
CA LYS A 2 -14.62 34.71 36.90
C LYS A 2 -15.46 33.53 36.29
N GLY A 3 -16.79 33.67 36.27
CA GLY A 3 -17.67 32.62 35.78
C GLY A 3 -17.87 32.59 34.26
N LEU A 4 -17.72 33.74 33.55
CA LEU A 4 -17.90 33.77 32.08
C LEU A 4 -16.73 33.13 31.29
N ALA A 5 -15.51 33.21 31.82
CA ALA A 5 -14.32 32.61 31.16
C ALA A 5 -14.35 31.09 31.15
N ILE A 6 -14.90 30.47 32.22
CA ILE A 6 -14.99 29.00 32.34
C ILE A 6 -16.06 28.44 31.40
N VAL A 7 -17.19 29.18 31.22
CA VAL A 7 -18.25 28.73 30.29
C VAL A 7 -17.81 28.83 28.83
N ALA A 8 -17.03 29.85 28.45
CA ALA A 8 -16.49 29.99 27.09
C ALA A 8 -15.49 28.84 26.75
N VAL A 9 -14.64 28.44 27.68
CA VAL A 9 -13.69 27.33 27.48
C VAL A 9 -14.41 25.97 27.37
N LEU A 10 -15.48 25.78 28.16
CA LEU A 10 -16.28 24.52 28.09
C LEU A 10 -17.11 24.41 26.81
N ILE A 11 -17.57 25.56 26.26
CA ILE A 11 -18.32 25.56 24.98
C ILE A 11 -17.39 25.26 23.80
N ILE A 12 -16.13 25.71 23.81
CA ILE A 12 -15.14 25.39 22.77
C ILE A 12 -14.79 23.90 22.80
N ALA A 13 -14.70 23.28 23.98
CA ALA A 13 -14.44 21.85 24.14
C ALA A 13 -15.61 20.95 23.68
N ALA A 14 -16.84 21.47 23.65
CA ALA A 14 -18.03 20.71 23.25
C ALA A 14 -18.35 20.77 21.74
N ASN A 15 -17.81 21.76 21.00
CA ASN A 15 -18.15 21.99 19.58
C ASN A 15 -17.17 21.40 18.55
N GLY A 16 -16.16 20.63 18.97
CA GLY A 16 -15.12 20.14 18.07
C GLY A 16 -14.29 21.27 17.44
N LEU A 17 -13.26 20.88 16.68
CA LEU A 17 -12.43 21.85 15.94
C LEU A 17 -13.16 22.32 14.67
N SER A 18 -13.07 23.61 14.36
CA SER A 18 -13.52 24.16 13.09
C SER A 18 -12.71 23.60 11.91
N GLU A 19 -13.26 23.63 10.69
CA GLU A 19 -12.52 23.22 9.47
C GLU A 19 -11.19 23.97 9.35
N GLN A 20 -11.14 25.25 9.76
CA GLN A 20 -9.92 26.05 9.73
C GLN A 20 -8.87 25.56 10.75
N GLU A 21 -9.27 25.18 11.95
CA GLU A 21 -8.36 24.61 12.96
C GLU A 21 -7.86 23.24 12.55
N LYS A 22 -8.74 22.37 12.02
CA LYS A 22 -8.37 21.07 11.43
C LYS A 22 -7.36 21.26 10.28
N TRP A 23 -7.53 22.28 9.43
CA TRP A 23 -6.61 22.63 8.36
C TRP A 23 -5.22 23.05 8.87
N GLN A 24 -5.16 23.91 9.90
CA GLN A 24 -3.89 24.32 10.48
C GLN A 24 -3.15 23.13 11.11
N GLN A 25 -3.88 22.27 11.83
CA GLN A 25 -3.30 21.04 12.38
C GLN A 25 -2.77 20.11 11.26
N PHE A 26 -3.53 19.91 10.20
CA PHE A 26 -3.10 19.13 9.02
C PHE A 26 -1.80 19.69 8.43
N LYS A 27 -1.70 21.00 8.22
CA LYS A 27 -0.48 21.62 7.70
C LYS A 27 0.73 21.37 8.61
N ILE A 28 0.57 21.54 9.91
CA ILE A 28 1.63 21.32 10.90
C ILE A 28 2.03 19.84 10.91
N GLN A 29 1.06 18.94 11.04
CA GLN A 29 1.30 17.50 11.17
C GLN A 29 2.00 16.90 9.95
N HIS A 30 1.68 17.40 8.75
CA HIS A 30 2.20 16.87 7.49
C HIS A 30 3.24 17.77 6.82
N GLY A 31 3.71 18.84 7.51
CA GLY A 31 4.73 19.75 6.99
C GLY A 31 4.31 20.46 5.71
N ARG A 32 3.01 20.77 5.55
CA ARG A 32 2.48 21.37 4.31
C ARG A 32 2.75 22.86 4.25
N THR A 33 3.40 23.27 3.15
CA THR A 33 3.60 24.68 2.77
C THR A 33 3.25 24.84 1.29
N TYR A 34 2.70 26.01 0.92
CA TYR A 34 2.25 26.30 -0.43
C TYR A 34 2.96 27.54 -0.96
N ARG A 35 3.24 27.57 -2.26
CA ARG A 35 4.04 28.66 -2.88
C ARG A 35 3.27 29.99 -2.94
N THR A 36 1.93 29.94 -3.03
CA THR A 36 1.08 31.12 -3.13
C THR A 36 -0.16 30.97 -2.25
N LEU A 37 -0.72 32.11 -1.85
CA LEU A 37 -2.00 32.15 -1.11
C LEU A 37 -3.15 31.54 -1.94
N LEU A 38 -3.11 31.69 -3.26
CA LEU A 38 -4.12 31.10 -4.15
C LEU A 38 -4.07 29.58 -4.14
N GLU A 39 -2.85 29.01 -4.18
CA GLU A 39 -2.66 27.56 -4.06
C GLU A 39 -3.13 27.07 -2.69
N GLU A 40 -2.73 27.73 -1.60
CA GLU A 40 -3.17 27.36 -0.25
C GLU A 40 -4.69 27.37 -0.12
N LYS A 41 -5.35 28.40 -0.67
CA LYS A 41 -6.82 28.48 -0.68
C LYS A 41 -7.44 27.31 -1.45
N ARG A 42 -6.90 26.96 -2.63
CA ARG A 42 -7.36 25.81 -3.42
C ARG A 42 -7.18 24.51 -2.63
N ARG A 43 -6.03 24.32 -1.99
CA ARG A 43 -5.74 23.13 -1.18
C ARG A 43 -6.66 23.01 0.03
N PHE A 44 -6.99 24.13 0.65
CA PHE A 44 -7.98 24.15 1.72
C PHE A 44 -9.37 23.73 1.26
N GLU A 45 -9.84 24.18 0.08
CA GLU A 45 -11.13 23.72 -0.46
C GLU A 45 -11.14 22.20 -0.73
N ILE A 46 -10.05 21.65 -1.28
CA ILE A 46 -9.90 20.19 -1.47
C ILE A 46 -9.92 19.47 -0.13
N PHE A 47 -9.18 19.96 0.86
CA PHE A 47 -9.16 19.41 2.20
C PHE A 47 -10.57 19.37 2.84
N LYS A 48 -11.33 20.44 2.73
CA LYS A 48 -12.71 20.47 3.24
C LYS A 48 -13.61 19.45 2.55
N PHE A 49 -13.49 19.32 1.23
CA PHE A 49 -14.23 18.31 0.48
C PHE A 49 -13.91 16.90 0.96
N ASN A 50 -12.62 16.56 1.09
CA ASN A 50 -12.17 15.26 1.57
C ASN A 50 -12.62 15.01 3.02
N LEU A 51 -12.58 16.04 3.88
CA LEU A 51 -13.03 15.94 5.26
C LEU A 51 -14.51 15.56 5.34
N ARG A 52 -15.37 16.23 4.56
CA ARG A 52 -16.82 15.92 4.51
C ARG A 52 -17.07 14.50 3.99
N THR A 53 -16.37 14.08 2.94
CA THR A 53 -16.46 12.70 2.42
C THR A 53 -16.12 11.67 3.50
N ILE A 54 -15.11 11.95 4.32
CA ILE A 54 -14.72 11.09 5.44
C ILE A 54 -15.81 11.08 6.53
N GLU A 55 -16.33 12.25 6.89
CA GLU A 55 -17.37 12.40 7.92
C GLU A 55 -18.64 11.63 7.49
N GLU A 56 -19.11 11.81 6.26
CA GLU A 56 -20.28 11.10 5.69
C GLU A 56 -20.07 9.57 5.65
N HIS A 57 -18.86 9.11 5.31
CA HIS A 57 -18.53 7.68 5.35
C HIS A 57 -18.54 7.15 6.78
N ASN A 58 -17.96 7.88 7.73
CA ASN A 58 -17.88 7.47 9.12
C ASN A 58 -19.27 7.47 9.81
N GLU A 59 -20.18 8.32 9.40
CA GLU A 59 -21.59 8.25 9.81
C GLU A 59 -22.21 6.89 9.38
N ARG A 60 -21.99 6.47 8.12
CA ARG A 60 -22.46 5.17 7.64
C ARG A 60 -21.77 4.01 8.38
N TYR A 61 -20.48 4.14 8.68
CA TYR A 61 -19.75 3.16 9.48
C TYR A 61 -20.35 3.00 10.88
N HIS A 62 -20.66 4.10 11.58
CA HIS A 62 -21.30 4.06 12.90
C HIS A 62 -22.73 3.50 12.86
N ASN A 63 -23.42 3.64 11.74
CA ASN A 63 -24.73 3.04 11.50
C ASN A 63 -24.65 1.53 11.11
N GLY A 64 -23.43 0.98 10.95
CA GLY A 64 -23.22 -0.42 10.55
C GLY A 64 -23.41 -0.68 9.04
N GLU A 65 -23.47 0.37 8.22
CA GLU A 65 -23.63 0.28 6.76
C GLU A 65 -22.28 0.10 6.06
N GLU A 66 -21.18 0.47 6.74
CA GLU A 66 -19.81 0.33 6.24
C GLU A 66 -18.98 -0.54 7.20
N THR A 67 -17.91 -1.16 6.70
CA THR A 67 -17.09 -2.11 7.45
C THR A 67 -15.81 -1.53 8.02
N PHE A 68 -15.49 -0.27 7.72
CA PHE A 68 -14.27 0.40 8.13
C PHE A 68 -14.48 1.91 8.37
N GLU A 69 -13.62 2.50 9.18
CA GLU A 69 -13.56 3.93 9.47
C GLU A 69 -12.49 4.63 8.63
N MET A 70 -12.76 5.82 8.12
CA MET A 70 -11.84 6.65 7.36
C MET A 70 -11.24 7.77 8.20
N ARG A 71 -10.01 8.20 7.86
CA ARG A 71 -9.33 9.34 8.52
C ARG A 71 -8.54 10.17 7.53
N ILE A 72 -8.37 11.46 7.82
CA ILE A 72 -7.45 12.34 7.11
C ILE A 72 -6.02 11.80 7.24
N ASN A 73 -5.30 11.78 6.14
CA ASN A 73 -3.90 11.41 6.05
C ASN A 73 -3.10 12.48 5.29
N GLN A 74 -1.81 12.25 5.03
CA GLN A 74 -0.94 13.19 4.32
C GLN A 74 -1.41 13.60 2.92
N PHE A 75 -2.38 12.95 2.34
CA PHE A 75 -2.94 13.26 1.01
C PHE A 75 -4.28 14.01 1.10
N GLY A 76 -4.66 14.46 2.31
CA GLY A 76 -5.93 15.12 2.56
C GLY A 76 -6.17 16.43 1.78
N ASP A 77 -5.11 17.04 1.22
CA ASP A 77 -5.13 18.23 0.37
C ASP A 77 -5.02 17.94 -1.13
N MET A 78 -5.14 16.68 -1.53
CA MET A 78 -5.08 16.24 -2.94
C MET A 78 -6.45 15.85 -3.46
N THR A 79 -6.69 16.13 -4.75
CA THR A 79 -7.84 15.54 -5.44
C THR A 79 -7.58 14.07 -5.76
N GLN A 80 -8.64 13.32 -6.04
CA GLN A 80 -8.51 11.92 -6.45
C GLN A 80 -7.69 11.76 -7.74
N GLU A 81 -7.81 12.71 -8.69
CA GLU A 81 -7.04 12.70 -9.93
C GLU A 81 -5.55 12.98 -9.69
N GLU A 82 -5.23 13.90 -8.78
CA GLU A 82 -3.84 14.17 -8.38
C GLU A 82 -3.23 12.96 -7.71
N PHE A 83 -4.00 12.31 -6.83
CA PHE A 83 -3.58 11.07 -6.17
C PHE A 83 -3.37 9.92 -7.17
N LYS A 84 -4.32 9.69 -8.09
CA LYS A 84 -4.17 8.68 -9.16
C LYS A 84 -2.93 8.91 -10.02
N ARG A 85 -2.64 10.17 -10.35
CA ARG A 85 -1.42 10.52 -11.10
C ARG A 85 -0.15 10.22 -10.32
N MET A 86 -0.17 10.46 -9.00
CA MET A 86 0.97 10.13 -8.14
C MET A 86 1.22 8.61 -8.05
N LEU A 87 0.16 7.78 -8.09
CA LEU A 87 0.29 6.34 -8.11
C LEU A 87 0.87 5.82 -9.44
N ALA A 88 0.71 6.58 -10.53
CA ALA A 88 1.23 6.27 -11.88
C ALA A 88 1.12 4.79 -12.25
N LEU A 89 -0.04 4.17 -11.96
CA LEU A 89 -0.31 2.79 -12.37
C LEU A 89 -0.37 2.72 -13.89
N GLN A 90 0.70 2.26 -14.47
CA GLN A 90 0.83 2.11 -15.91
C GLN A 90 -0.09 0.98 -16.40
N LYS A 91 -0.73 1.19 -17.56
CA LYS A 91 -1.27 0.05 -18.29
C LYS A 91 -0.11 -0.80 -18.79
N PRO A 92 -0.27 -2.15 -18.85
CA PRO A 92 0.76 -3.01 -19.40
C PRO A 92 1.23 -2.49 -20.76
N GLN A 93 2.50 -2.16 -20.88
CA GLN A 93 3.12 -1.70 -22.14
C GLN A 93 3.65 -2.87 -22.96
N ILE A 94 3.96 -3.97 -22.29
CA ILE A 94 4.35 -5.24 -22.88
C ILE A 94 3.42 -6.33 -22.32
N PRO A 95 3.24 -7.46 -23.01
CA PRO A 95 2.45 -8.56 -22.49
C PRO A 95 2.91 -8.95 -21.09
N LEU A 96 1.97 -9.13 -20.17
CA LEU A 96 2.31 -9.63 -18.83
C LEU A 96 2.95 -11.01 -18.99
N PRO A 97 4.03 -11.28 -18.22
CA PRO A 97 4.62 -12.60 -18.20
C PRO A 97 3.55 -13.63 -17.80
N SER A 98 3.53 -14.78 -18.48
CA SER A 98 2.55 -15.82 -18.18
C SER A 98 2.82 -16.37 -16.77
N GLY A 99 1.92 -16.09 -15.85
CA GLY A 99 1.84 -16.77 -14.56
C GLY A 99 0.79 -17.88 -14.65
N ASP A 100 1.06 -19.06 -14.10
CA ASP A 100 0.04 -20.11 -14.00
C ASP A 100 -1.09 -19.62 -13.07
N GLU A 101 -2.34 -19.79 -13.48
CA GLU A 101 -3.46 -19.63 -12.56
C GLU A 101 -3.44 -20.75 -11.51
N VAL A 102 -3.77 -20.39 -10.27
CA VAL A 102 -3.85 -21.35 -9.17
C VAL A 102 -5.28 -21.73 -8.90
N SER A 103 -5.57 -23.04 -8.99
CA SER A 103 -6.76 -23.60 -8.39
C SER A 103 -6.48 -24.03 -6.94
N PHE A 104 -7.38 -23.67 -6.03
CA PHE A 104 -7.37 -24.10 -4.63
C PHE A 104 -8.55 -25.00 -4.29
N ASP A 105 -9.01 -25.82 -5.23
CA ASP A 105 -10.19 -26.68 -5.09
C ASP A 105 -10.09 -27.65 -3.91
N ASN A 106 -8.86 -28.05 -3.57
CA ASN A 106 -8.58 -28.94 -2.44
C ASN A 106 -8.55 -28.25 -1.06
N VAL A 107 -8.70 -26.92 -1.01
CA VAL A 107 -8.75 -26.15 0.25
C VAL A 107 -10.20 -26.06 0.72
N LYS A 108 -10.59 -26.95 1.63
CA LYS A 108 -11.97 -27.04 2.17
C LYS A 108 -12.21 -26.07 3.34
N ASP A 109 -11.18 -25.83 4.15
CA ASP A 109 -11.28 -25.01 5.36
C ASP A 109 -10.55 -23.68 5.18
N ILE A 110 -11.29 -22.59 5.10
CA ILE A 110 -10.76 -21.22 5.10
C ILE A 110 -10.85 -20.71 6.54
N PRO A 111 -9.73 -20.27 7.16
CA PRO A 111 -9.79 -19.63 8.47
C PRO A 111 -10.65 -18.37 8.41
N LYS A 112 -11.48 -18.12 9.42
CA LYS A 112 -12.29 -16.90 9.51
C LYS A 112 -11.45 -15.62 9.61
N THR A 113 -10.24 -15.73 10.18
CA THR A 113 -9.30 -14.62 10.37
C THR A 113 -7.89 -15.14 10.25
N VAL A 114 -7.06 -14.41 9.51
CA VAL A 114 -5.61 -14.64 9.39
C VAL A 114 -4.89 -13.29 9.46
N ASP A 115 -4.02 -13.11 10.43
CA ASP A 115 -3.12 -11.94 10.51
C ASP A 115 -1.66 -12.43 10.48
N TRP A 116 -1.00 -12.18 9.36
CA TRP A 116 0.40 -12.56 9.16
C TRP A 116 1.39 -11.71 9.93
N ARG A 117 0.97 -10.54 10.45
CA ARG A 117 1.78 -9.70 11.36
C ARG A 117 1.99 -10.39 12.69
N GLU A 118 0.95 -11.01 13.23
CA GLU A 118 1.00 -11.79 14.48
C GLU A 118 1.91 -13.02 14.36
N LYS A 119 2.12 -13.48 13.12
CA LYS A 119 3.03 -14.59 12.81
C LYS A 119 4.48 -14.14 12.56
N GLY A 120 4.75 -12.84 12.57
CA GLY A 120 6.07 -12.29 12.30
C GLY A 120 6.48 -12.32 10.82
N ALA A 121 5.53 -12.49 9.89
CA ALA A 121 5.79 -12.62 8.45
C ALA A 121 5.70 -11.30 7.67
N VAL A 122 5.48 -10.17 8.35
CA VAL A 122 5.28 -8.86 7.73
C VAL A 122 6.23 -7.84 8.34
N THR A 123 7.01 -7.18 7.50
CA THR A 123 7.89 -6.08 7.90
C THR A 123 7.08 -4.83 8.28
N GLU A 124 7.74 -3.86 8.88
CA GLU A 124 7.12 -2.57 9.21
C GLU A 124 6.63 -1.82 7.95
N VAL A 125 5.70 -0.87 8.16
CA VAL A 125 5.16 -0.03 7.10
C VAL A 125 6.23 0.91 6.57
N LYS A 126 6.52 0.84 5.26
CA LYS A 126 7.52 1.65 4.59
C LYS A 126 6.89 2.87 3.92
N LYS A 127 7.70 3.91 3.68
CA LYS A 127 7.27 5.16 3.02
C LYS A 127 7.89 5.27 1.63
N GLN A 128 7.07 5.34 0.58
CA GLN A 128 7.56 5.50 -0.79
C GLN A 128 7.92 6.95 -1.17
N GLY A 129 7.45 7.94 -0.43
CA GLY A 129 7.68 9.36 -0.75
C GLY A 129 6.99 9.78 -2.05
N ASN A 130 7.68 10.62 -2.84
CA ASN A 130 7.17 11.17 -4.10
C ASN A 130 7.50 10.31 -5.34
N CYS A 131 7.92 9.08 -5.15
CA CYS A 131 8.22 8.12 -6.19
C CYS A 131 7.03 7.17 -6.36
N ALA A 132 6.53 6.97 -7.59
CA ALA A 132 5.46 6.03 -7.87
C ALA A 132 5.94 4.57 -7.84
N SER A 133 6.58 4.16 -6.74
CA SER A 133 7.21 2.85 -6.52
C SER A 133 6.34 1.85 -5.76
N CYS A 134 5.03 2.12 -5.65
CA CYS A 134 4.09 1.21 -4.97
C CYS A 134 4.15 -0.23 -5.52
N TRP A 135 4.36 -0.39 -6.83
CA TRP A 135 4.56 -1.68 -7.48
C TRP A 135 5.78 -2.44 -6.93
N ALA A 136 6.88 -1.73 -6.67
CA ALA A 136 8.10 -2.32 -6.11
C ALA A 136 7.90 -2.70 -4.63
N PHE A 137 7.30 -1.83 -3.82
CA PHE A 137 6.99 -2.15 -2.41
C PHE A 137 6.00 -3.29 -2.27
N SER A 138 5.00 -3.39 -3.16
CA SER A 138 4.05 -4.50 -3.17
C SER A 138 4.73 -5.83 -3.50
N ALA A 139 5.60 -5.85 -4.52
CA ALA A 139 6.38 -7.03 -4.87
C ALA A 139 7.32 -7.44 -3.72
N VAL A 140 8.04 -6.48 -3.13
CA VAL A 140 8.93 -6.69 -1.98
C VAL A 140 8.19 -7.33 -0.82
N GLY A 141 7.07 -6.75 -0.36
CA GLY A 141 6.31 -7.29 0.77
C GLY A 141 5.83 -8.72 0.54
N SER A 142 5.46 -9.06 -0.70
CA SER A 142 5.10 -10.43 -1.05
C SER A 142 6.29 -11.39 -0.94
N ILE A 143 7.47 -10.99 -1.41
CA ILE A 143 8.69 -11.81 -1.36
C ILE A 143 9.17 -11.97 0.08
N GLU A 144 9.19 -10.90 0.88
CA GLU A 144 9.56 -10.92 2.30
C GLU A 144 8.76 -11.96 3.09
N GLY A 145 7.42 -11.95 2.92
CA GLY A 145 6.54 -12.92 3.57
C GLY A 145 6.83 -14.36 3.15
N GLN A 146 7.13 -14.61 1.87
CA GLN A 146 7.48 -15.95 1.38
C GLN A 146 8.86 -16.40 1.88
N VAL A 147 9.84 -15.51 1.93
CA VAL A 147 11.16 -15.79 2.50
C VAL A 147 11.03 -16.17 3.97
N PHE A 148 10.23 -15.43 4.75
CA PHE A 148 9.94 -15.77 6.14
C PHE A 148 9.31 -17.16 6.27
N LEU A 149 8.28 -17.45 5.49
CA LEU A 149 7.60 -18.76 5.54
C LEU A 149 8.53 -19.91 5.19
N LYS A 150 9.50 -19.69 4.32
CA LYS A 150 10.49 -20.70 3.90
C LYS A 150 11.63 -20.87 4.89
N ASN A 151 12.18 -19.77 5.40
CA ASN A 151 13.44 -19.75 6.14
C ASN A 151 13.25 -19.55 7.66
N GLY A 152 12.06 -19.08 8.10
CA GLY A 152 11.78 -18.72 9.49
C GLY A 152 12.40 -17.38 9.92
N SER A 153 13.01 -16.63 9.00
CA SER A 153 13.65 -15.34 9.24
C SER A 153 13.05 -14.28 8.32
N LEU A 154 12.59 -13.18 8.91
CA LEU A 154 12.05 -12.03 8.19
C LEU A 154 13.20 -11.05 7.89
N GLU A 155 13.43 -10.79 6.61
CA GLU A 155 14.42 -9.85 6.13
C GLU A 155 13.74 -8.76 5.30
N SER A 156 14.14 -7.49 5.50
CA SER A 156 13.68 -6.38 4.69
C SER A 156 14.40 -6.37 3.35
N LEU A 157 13.64 -6.46 2.25
CA LEU A 157 14.16 -6.47 0.89
C LEU A 157 14.08 -5.08 0.24
N SER A 158 14.92 -4.85 -0.78
CA SER A 158 15.12 -3.54 -1.38
C SER A 158 14.08 -3.22 -2.46
N ALA A 159 13.14 -2.33 -2.16
CA ALA A 159 12.29 -1.73 -3.19
C ALA A 159 13.10 -0.86 -4.18
N GLN A 160 14.22 -0.24 -3.74
CA GLN A 160 15.09 0.55 -4.61
C GLN A 160 15.79 -0.32 -5.66
N ASN A 161 16.18 -1.54 -5.31
CA ASN A 161 16.79 -2.46 -6.25
C ASN A 161 15.85 -2.77 -7.42
N LEU A 162 14.55 -2.94 -7.15
CA LEU A 162 13.53 -3.06 -8.20
C LEU A 162 13.37 -1.77 -9.00
N VAL A 163 13.26 -0.63 -8.33
CA VAL A 163 13.10 0.69 -8.98
C VAL A 163 14.24 0.99 -9.96
N ASP A 164 15.47 0.65 -9.60
CA ASP A 164 16.66 0.93 -10.39
C ASP A 164 16.98 -0.15 -11.45
N CYS A 165 16.66 -1.41 -11.16
CA CYS A 165 17.15 -2.55 -11.93
C CYS A 165 16.07 -3.34 -12.70
N ALA A 166 14.80 -3.29 -12.27
CA ALA A 166 13.70 -3.92 -12.99
C ALA A 166 13.01 -2.91 -13.92
N GLY A 167 13.79 -2.29 -14.81
CA GLY A 167 13.42 -1.13 -15.60
C GLY A 167 12.57 -1.44 -16.84
N ILE A 168 12.77 -0.62 -17.88
CA ILE A 168 11.96 -0.62 -19.10
C ILE A 168 12.03 -1.94 -19.87
N GLU A 169 13.14 -2.64 -19.79
CA GLU A 169 13.34 -3.95 -20.40
C GLU A 169 12.41 -5.03 -19.81
N TYR A 170 11.92 -4.81 -18.59
CA TYR A 170 10.91 -5.66 -17.93
C TYR A 170 9.49 -5.11 -18.06
N GLY A 171 9.32 -3.84 -18.43
CA GLY A 171 8.04 -3.15 -18.53
C GLY A 171 7.72 -2.21 -17.35
N ASN A 172 8.68 -1.96 -16.45
CA ASN A 172 8.58 -0.95 -15.39
C ASN A 172 9.32 0.33 -15.76
N PHE A 173 8.96 1.43 -15.12
CA PHE A 173 9.47 2.77 -15.40
C PHE A 173 10.00 3.45 -14.12
N GLY A 174 10.57 2.70 -13.20
CA GLY A 174 11.13 3.23 -11.95
C GLY A 174 10.10 4.01 -11.14
N CYS A 175 10.39 5.30 -10.87
CA CYS A 175 9.47 6.19 -10.16
C CYS A 175 8.29 6.69 -10.99
N GLU A 176 8.23 6.38 -12.29
CA GLU A 176 7.08 6.71 -13.16
C GLU A 176 6.03 5.60 -13.17
N GLY A 177 6.20 4.56 -12.36
CA GLY A 177 5.26 3.47 -12.17
C GLY A 177 5.72 2.14 -12.74
N GLY A 178 4.92 1.10 -12.52
CA GLY A 178 5.20 -0.26 -12.96
C GLY A 178 4.16 -1.25 -12.46
N LEU A 179 4.45 -2.55 -12.65
CA LEU A 179 3.60 -3.65 -12.24
C LEU A 179 4.41 -4.71 -11.48
N MET A 180 3.76 -5.36 -10.53
CA MET A 180 4.38 -6.40 -9.69
C MET A 180 4.84 -7.61 -10.51
N ASP A 181 4.09 -7.99 -11.56
CA ASP A 181 4.42 -9.09 -12.46
C ASP A 181 5.80 -8.92 -13.10
N TYR A 182 6.12 -7.72 -13.54
CA TYR A 182 7.41 -7.40 -14.11
C TYR A 182 8.53 -7.41 -13.05
N ALA A 183 8.23 -6.97 -11.82
CA ALA A 183 9.16 -7.05 -10.70
C ALA A 183 9.46 -8.52 -10.34
N PHE A 184 8.45 -9.37 -10.36
CA PHE A 184 8.64 -10.80 -10.11
C PHE A 184 9.45 -11.46 -11.21
N ASN A 185 9.20 -11.12 -12.48
CA ASN A 185 10.00 -11.63 -13.60
C ASN A 185 11.48 -11.26 -13.45
N TYR A 186 11.77 -10.00 -13.10
CA TYR A 186 13.13 -9.55 -12.77
C TYR A 186 13.73 -10.38 -11.61
N THR A 187 13.00 -10.50 -10.50
CA THR A 187 13.49 -11.20 -9.30
C THR A 187 13.71 -12.70 -9.56
N HIS A 188 12.90 -13.31 -10.42
CA HIS A 188 13.12 -14.68 -10.87
C HIS A 188 14.45 -14.85 -11.60
N GLN A 189 14.79 -13.90 -12.46
CA GLN A 189 16.01 -13.97 -13.28
C GLN A 189 17.26 -13.56 -12.50
N HIS A 190 17.21 -12.46 -11.75
CA HIS A 190 18.38 -11.80 -11.17
C HIS A 190 18.45 -11.87 -9.65
N GLY A 191 17.31 -12.08 -8.97
CA GLY A 191 17.21 -11.96 -7.53
C GLY A 191 16.92 -10.51 -7.07
N ILE A 192 16.79 -10.34 -5.76
CA ILE A 192 16.57 -9.06 -5.10
C ILE A 192 17.46 -8.95 -3.87
N LEU A 193 18.11 -7.81 -3.70
CA LEU A 193 18.99 -7.52 -2.56
C LEU A 193 18.19 -7.16 -1.31
N SER A 194 18.83 -7.24 -0.15
CA SER A 194 18.28 -6.69 1.10
C SER A 194 18.26 -5.15 1.06
N ASP A 195 17.36 -4.56 1.84
CA ASP A 195 17.28 -3.09 1.99
C ASP A 195 18.56 -2.50 2.59
N ALA A 196 19.25 -3.25 3.46
CA ALA A 196 20.54 -2.87 4.03
C ALA A 196 21.65 -2.79 2.97
N GLU A 197 21.64 -3.67 1.94
CA GLU A 197 22.62 -3.67 0.85
C GLU A 197 22.30 -2.65 -0.23
N TYR A 198 21.02 -2.28 -0.41
CA TYR A 198 20.55 -1.37 -1.45
C TYR A 198 19.42 -0.48 -0.91
N PRO A 199 19.75 0.56 -0.11
CA PRO A 199 18.80 1.39 0.61
C PRO A 199 17.86 2.19 -0.30
N TYR A 200 16.66 2.53 0.21
CA TYR A 200 15.67 3.31 -0.51
C TYR A 200 16.02 4.81 -0.59
N TRP A 201 15.97 5.37 -1.81
CA TRP A 201 16.28 6.79 -2.10
C TRP A 201 15.06 7.58 -2.58
N GLY A 202 14.01 6.91 -3.11
CA GLY A 202 12.79 7.56 -3.57
C GLY A 202 12.92 8.29 -4.90
N PHE A 203 13.92 7.94 -5.72
CA PHE A 203 14.06 8.36 -7.11
C PHE A 203 14.81 7.29 -7.91
N THR A 204 14.54 7.22 -9.23
CA THR A 204 15.19 6.25 -10.12
C THR A 204 16.66 6.60 -10.34
N ARG A 205 17.51 5.61 -10.18
CA ARG A 205 18.97 5.71 -10.42
C ARG A 205 19.41 4.61 -11.39
N ARG A 206 20.69 4.65 -11.74
CA ARG A 206 21.31 3.55 -12.48
C ARG A 206 21.40 2.31 -11.58
N CYS A 207 21.05 1.14 -12.14
CA CYS A 207 21.27 -0.14 -11.47
C CYS A 207 22.78 -0.37 -11.24
N THR A 208 23.18 -0.57 -10.00
CA THR A 208 24.59 -0.72 -9.61
C THR A 208 24.95 -2.11 -9.10
N LYS A 209 23.95 -2.89 -8.65
CA LYS A 209 24.13 -4.23 -8.08
C LYS A 209 22.90 -5.08 -8.30
N GLN A 210 23.08 -6.33 -8.66
CA GLN A 210 22.04 -7.35 -8.80
C GLN A 210 22.40 -8.56 -7.96
N GLY A 211 21.44 -9.42 -7.66
CA GLY A 211 21.63 -10.67 -6.90
C GLY A 211 20.71 -10.74 -5.69
N GLY A 212 21.10 -11.55 -4.70
CA GLY A 212 20.34 -11.76 -3.47
C GLY A 212 19.29 -12.87 -3.59
N VAL A 213 18.13 -12.67 -2.99
CA VAL A 213 17.05 -13.66 -2.93
C VAL A 213 16.42 -13.84 -4.30
N LYS A 214 16.46 -15.08 -4.83
CA LYS A 214 15.74 -15.46 -6.06
C LYS A 214 14.43 -16.17 -5.72
N ILE A 215 13.42 -15.89 -6.53
CA ILE A 215 12.16 -16.62 -6.53
C ILE A 215 12.18 -17.67 -7.65
N THR A 216 11.44 -18.75 -7.46
CA THR A 216 11.35 -19.83 -8.45
C THR A 216 10.22 -19.60 -9.47
N GLY A 217 9.35 -18.63 -9.20
CA GLY A 217 8.23 -18.27 -10.06
C GLY A 217 7.15 -17.52 -9.26
N TYR A 218 6.03 -17.24 -9.89
CA TYR A 218 4.86 -16.61 -9.28
C TYR A 218 3.59 -17.13 -9.98
N LYS A 219 2.46 -16.94 -9.33
CA LYS A 219 1.16 -17.41 -9.84
C LYS A 219 0.11 -16.34 -9.68
N HIS A 220 -0.89 -16.33 -10.51
CA HIS A 220 -2.02 -15.44 -10.44
C HIS A 220 -3.21 -16.06 -9.71
N VAL A 221 -3.93 -15.25 -8.96
CA VAL A 221 -5.29 -15.56 -8.50
C VAL A 221 -6.26 -14.96 -9.50
N SER A 222 -7.29 -15.70 -9.90
CA SER A 222 -8.29 -15.26 -10.87
C SER A 222 -8.88 -13.92 -10.45
N LYS A 223 -8.94 -12.97 -11.39
CA LYS A 223 -9.40 -11.61 -11.13
C LYS A 223 -10.85 -11.61 -10.64
N GLY A 224 -11.09 -10.95 -9.49
CA GLY A 224 -12.42 -10.81 -8.90
C GLY A 224 -12.91 -12.04 -8.13
N ASP A 225 -12.09 -13.08 -7.97
CA ASP A 225 -12.41 -14.26 -7.16
C ASP A 225 -11.88 -14.12 -5.73
N GLU A 226 -12.66 -13.51 -4.86
CA GLU A 226 -12.33 -13.32 -3.44
C GLU A 226 -12.26 -14.65 -2.68
N VAL A 227 -13.00 -15.66 -3.11
CA VAL A 227 -13.00 -17.00 -2.48
C VAL A 227 -11.67 -17.69 -2.75
N VAL A 228 -11.19 -17.66 -3.99
CA VAL A 228 -9.86 -18.20 -4.33
C VAL A 228 -8.76 -17.42 -3.62
N LEU A 229 -8.88 -16.09 -3.52
CA LEU A 229 -7.95 -15.26 -2.75
C LEU A 229 -7.93 -15.65 -1.27
N ALA A 230 -9.09 -15.79 -0.63
CA ALA A 230 -9.20 -16.21 0.77
C ALA A 230 -8.61 -17.64 0.99
N LYS A 231 -8.84 -18.55 0.06
CA LYS A 231 -8.22 -19.89 0.07
C LYS A 231 -6.70 -19.81 -0.05
N ALA A 232 -6.19 -18.95 -0.93
CA ALA A 232 -4.76 -18.71 -1.09
C ALA A 232 -4.14 -18.21 0.21
N VAL A 233 -4.72 -17.18 0.83
CA VAL A 233 -4.27 -16.63 2.12
C VAL A 233 -4.33 -17.67 3.23
N GLY A 234 -5.42 -18.43 3.31
CA GLY A 234 -5.66 -19.42 4.37
C GLY A 234 -4.86 -20.72 4.23
N LYS A 235 -4.53 -21.15 3.01
CA LYS A 235 -3.76 -22.39 2.77
C LYS A 235 -2.42 -22.38 3.51
N TYR A 236 -1.75 -21.24 3.51
CA TYR A 236 -0.43 -21.09 4.13
C TYR A 236 -0.49 -20.99 5.65
N TYR A 237 -1.65 -20.75 6.21
CA TYR A 237 -1.86 -20.76 7.66
C TYR A 237 -1.77 -22.18 8.27
N LYS A 238 -2.27 -23.21 7.57
CA LYS A 238 -2.41 -24.57 8.13
C LYS A 238 -1.26 -25.54 7.81
N ARG A 239 -0.44 -25.26 6.80
CA ARG A 239 0.63 -26.17 6.39
C ARG A 239 1.92 -25.39 6.24
N GLY A 240 2.94 -25.77 7.02
CA GLY A 240 4.32 -25.42 6.66
C GLY A 240 4.52 -25.73 5.17
N LEU A 241 4.97 -24.76 4.40
CA LEU A 241 5.08 -24.85 2.94
C LEU A 241 5.87 -26.08 2.50
N PRO A 242 5.43 -26.78 1.46
CA PRO A 242 6.35 -27.60 0.70
C PRO A 242 7.45 -26.68 0.14
N LYS A 243 8.69 -27.05 0.30
CA LYS A 243 9.91 -26.27 -0.03
C LYS A 243 10.02 -25.81 -1.50
N THR A 244 9.02 -26.10 -2.35
CA THR A 244 9.06 -25.94 -3.80
C THR A 244 8.00 -25.05 -4.41
N GLU A 245 6.98 -24.61 -3.67
CA GLU A 245 5.89 -23.78 -4.22
C GLU A 245 5.82 -22.42 -3.54
N MET A 246 6.32 -21.38 -4.20
CA MET A 246 6.05 -19.98 -3.86
C MET A 246 4.75 -19.56 -4.52
N VAL A 247 3.67 -19.49 -3.74
CA VAL A 247 2.41 -18.92 -4.18
C VAL A 247 2.33 -17.47 -3.69
N TRP A 248 2.06 -16.58 -4.62
CA TRP A 248 2.02 -15.15 -4.43
C TRP A 248 0.71 -14.73 -3.79
N PHE A 249 0.83 -14.00 -2.68
CA PHE A 249 -0.22 -13.07 -2.30
C PHE A 249 -0.04 -11.82 -3.13
N LEU A 250 -0.58 -11.82 -4.34
CA LEU A 250 -0.97 -10.60 -5.01
C LEU A 250 -2.22 -10.09 -4.33
N GLN A 251 -2.10 -9.75 -3.06
CA GLN A 251 -2.95 -8.76 -2.52
C GLN A 251 -2.52 -7.49 -3.20
N SER A 252 -3.21 -7.16 -4.30
CA SER A 252 -3.15 -5.84 -4.85
C SER A 252 -3.52 -4.89 -3.72
N MET A 253 -2.52 -4.34 -3.06
CA MET A 253 -2.66 -3.25 -2.10
C MET A 253 -3.19 -1.99 -2.77
N ILE A 254 -3.70 -2.12 -3.99
CA ILE A 254 -4.29 -1.07 -4.77
C ILE A 254 -5.64 -1.59 -5.26
N LEU A 255 -6.58 -1.71 -4.34
CA LEU A 255 -7.96 -1.50 -4.68
C LEU A 255 -8.12 0.01 -4.89
N CYS A 256 -7.69 0.50 -6.05
CA CYS A 256 -8.18 1.74 -6.58
C CYS A 256 -9.59 1.46 -7.11
N THR A 257 -10.56 1.29 -6.21
CA THR A 257 -11.97 1.45 -6.52
C THR A 257 -12.27 2.93 -6.74
N LYS A 258 -13.45 3.28 -7.21
CA LYS A 258 -13.86 4.65 -7.58
C LYS A 258 -13.55 5.73 -6.54
N ASP A 259 -13.23 5.36 -5.31
CA ASP A 259 -12.98 6.23 -4.15
C ASP A 259 -11.62 5.93 -3.53
N CYS A 260 -10.54 6.19 -4.28
CA CYS A 260 -9.16 5.89 -3.90
C CYS A 260 -8.72 6.54 -2.59
N LEU A 261 -8.83 5.79 -1.51
CA LEU A 261 -8.00 5.93 -0.33
C LEU A 261 -6.99 4.78 -0.32
N ILE A 262 -5.70 5.09 -0.14
CA ILE A 262 -4.67 4.05 -0.02
C ILE A 262 -4.99 3.22 1.20
N TYR A 263 -5.51 2.05 0.98
CA TYR A 263 -5.52 1.01 1.99
C TYR A 263 -4.29 0.14 1.76
N MET A 264 -3.36 0.20 2.71
CA MET A 264 -2.77 -1.06 3.09
C MET A 264 -3.93 -1.89 3.62
N VAL A 265 -4.50 -2.75 2.79
CA VAL A 265 -5.46 -3.71 3.25
C VAL A 265 -4.68 -4.67 4.13
N LEU A 266 -4.62 -4.29 5.40
CA LEU A 266 -4.44 -5.25 6.46
C LEU A 266 -5.76 -6.01 6.48
N ILE A 267 -5.77 -7.21 5.91
CA ILE A 267 -6.93 -8.10 6.05
C ILE A 267 -7.06 -8.36 7.55
N LYS A 268 -8.16 -7.85 8.12
CA LYS A 268 -8.63 -8.31 9.41
C LYS A 268 -9.23 -9.69 9.26
#